data_2d76daaa55ae4926ca3ba1cc645714ab
#
_entry.id   2d76daaa55ae4926ca3ba1cc645714ab
#
_cell.length_a   1.000
_cell.length_b   1.000
_cell.length_c   1.000
_cell.angle_alpha   90.00
_cell.angle_beta   90.00
_cell.angle_gamma   90.00
#
_symmetry.space_group_name_H-M   'P 1'
#
loop_
_entity.id
_entity.type
_entity.pdbx_description
1 polymer ?
#
loop_
_entity_poly.entity_id
_entity_poly.type
_entity_poly.pdbx_seq_one_letter_code
_entity_poly.pdbx_strand_id
1 'polypeptide(L)'
;HDFLLEETLISNIFVQIADWIYRNSGIEIEQSRIKFEQYVNPRGNISCTGSIYCRGPITPKGNHSLQRIKLDLTQDEIIVDAPVRMEIFHRYSDAQKDKMFISCYSYLEIFAEKIRALVERTRPRDLYDVIHLYHKSQHEPVSSRLRDFLMQKCSFKKITFPRIEDL
;
A
#
# COMPACT_ATOMS: atom_id res chain seq x y z
N HIS A 1 -5.81 11.85 13.87
CA HIS A 1 -6.78 10.85 14.30
C HIS A 1 -6.04 9.52 14.34
N ASP A 2 -5.75 9.05 15.55
CA ASP A 2 -5.15 7.74 15.75
C ASP A 2 -6.19 6.68 15.41
N PHE A 3 -6.10 6.16 14.19
CA PHE A 3 -6.91 5.03 13.77
C PHE A 3 -6.37 3.80 14.50
N LEU A 4 -7.11 3.34 15.50
CA LEU A 4 -6.76 2.11 16.21
C LEU A 4 -6.88 0.93 15.25
N LEU A 5 -5.79 0.18 15.06
CA LEU A 5 -5.78 -1.06 14.27
C LEU A 5 -6.44 -2.20 15.08
N GLU A 6 -7.71 -2.01 15.46
CA GLU A 6 -8.47 -3.04 16.16
C GLU A 6 -9.00 -4.08 15.19
N GLU A 7 -8.73 -5.35 15.47
CA GLU A 7 -9.10 -6.49 14.60
C GLU A 7 -10.59 -6.51 14.29
N THR A 8 -11.41 -6.27 15.31
CA THR A 8 -12.88 -6.26 15.16
C THR A 8 -13.36 -5.12 14.29
N LEU A 9 -12.81 -3.93 14.47
CA LEU A 9 -13.16 -2.76 13.67
C LEU A 9 -12.79 -2.97 12.19
N ILE A 10 -11.55 -3.44 11.95
CA ILE A 10 -11.06 -3.70 10.60
C ILE A 10 -11.90 -4.79 9.93
N SER A 11 -12.16 -5.89 10.63
CA SER A 11 -12.98 -7.00 10.10
C SER A 11 -14.38 -6.52 9.73
N ASN A 12 -15.04 -5.72 10.57
CA ASN A 12 -16.36 -5.16 10.28
C ASN A 12 -16.37 -4.23 9.06
N ILE A 13 -15.33 -3.40 8.91
CA ILE A 13 -15.17 -2.54 7.71
C ILE A 13 -15.07 -3.42 6.46
N PHE A 14 -14.25 -4.47 6.49
CA PHE A 14 -14.08 -5.35 5.33
C PHE A 14 -15.32 -6.18 5.02
N VAL A 15 -16.14 -6.54 6.02
CA VAL A 15 -17.46 -7.17 5.79
C VAL A 15 -18.39 -6.21 5.03
N GLN A 16 -18.46 -4.93 5.43
CA GLN A 16 -19.26 -3.95 4.72
C GLN A 16 -18.75 -3.71 3.29
N ILE A 17 -17.42 -3.65 3.11
CA ILE A 17 -16.81 -3.56 1.78
C ILE A 17 -17.17 -4.78 0.92
N ALA A 18 -17.15 -5.99 1.48
CA ALA A 18 -17.49 -7.22 0.78
C ALA A 18 -18.94 -7.19 0.27
N ASP A 19 -19.89 -6.75 1.09
CA ASP A 19 -21.29 -6.58 0.70
C ASP A 19 -21.44 -5.54 -0.43
N TRP A 20 -20.75 -4.42 -0.33
CA TRP A 20 -20.79 -3.39 -1.35
C TRP A 20 -20.20 -3.88 -2.67
N ILE A 21 -19.05 -4.57 -2.64
CA ILE A 21 -18.42 -5.14 -3.83
C ILE A 21 -19.35 -6.15 -4.50
N TYR A 22 -19.96 -7.05 -3.73
CA TYR A 22 -20.89 -8.04 -4.27
C TYR A 22 -22.05 -7.41 -5.01
N ARG A 23 -22.70 -6.39 -4.42
CA ARG A 23 -23.84 -5.68 -5.03
C ARG A 23 -23.47 -4.94 -6.31
N ASN A 24 -22.25 -4.45 -6.43
CA ASN A 24 -21.83 -3.59 -7.56
C ASN A 24 -21.07 -4.35 -8.67
N SER A 25 -20.47 -5.50 -8.36
CA SER A 25 -19.61 -6.22 -9.32
C SER A 25 -19.92 -7.71 -9.45
N GLY A 26 -20.72 -8.27 -8.54
CA GLY A 26 -20.93 -9.71 -8.46
C GLY A 26 -19.70 -10.49 -7.97
N ILE A 27 -18.64 -9.82 -7.54
CA ILE A 27 -17.47 -10.46 -6.92
C ILE A 27 -17.85 -10.91 -5.52
N GLU A 28 -17.76 -12.20 -5.27
CA GLU A 28 -18.09 -12.80 -3.98
C GLU A 28 -16.84 -12.82 -3.09
N ILE A 29 -16.94 -12.21 -1.91
CA ILE A 29 -15.90 -12.27 -0.87
C ILE A 29 -16.44 -13.13 0.27
N GLU A 30 -15.68 -14.17 0.62
CA GLU A 30 -16.09 -15.11 1.66
C GLU A 30 -15.90 -14.48 3.05
N GLN A 31 -16.97 -13.90 3.58
CA GLN A 31 -16.95 -13.11 4.83
C GLN A 31 -16.48 -13.94 6.04
N SER A 32 -16.78 -15.25 6.08
CA SER A 32 -16.34 -16.16 7.14
C SER A 32 -14.82 -16.31 7.22
N ARG A 33 -14.11 -15.97 6.15
CA ARG A 33 -12.64 -16.01 6.04
C ARG A 33 -11.98 -14.64 6.12
N ILE A 34 -12.74 -13.58 6.38
CA ILE A 34 -12.18 -12.26 6.67
C ILE A 34 -11.61 -12.32 8.09
N LYS A 35 -10.29 -12.40 8.19
CA LYS A 35 -9.58 -12.45 9.47
C LYS A 35 -8.41 -11.49 9.43
N PHE A 36 -8.27 -10.74 10.50
CA PHE A 36 -7.15 -9.87 10.74
C PHE A 36 -6.53 -10.22 12.09
N GLU A 37 -5.22 -10.19 12.16
CA GLU A 37 -4.45 -10.49 13.35
C GLU A 37 -3.50 -9.33 13.62
N GLN A 38 -3.54 -8.81 14.84
CA GLN A 38 -2.58 -7.82 15.29
C GLN A 38 -1.27 -8.50 15.66
N TYR A 39 -0.18 -7.81 15.39
CA TYR A 39 1.14 -8.21 15.83
C TYR A 39 1.99 -6.98 16.14
N VAL A 40 2.97 -7.15 17.01
CA VAL A 40 3.96 -6.12 17.28
C VAL A 40 5.12 -6.31 16.30
N ASN A 41 5.41 -5.27 15.53
CA ASN A 41 6.52 -5.32 14.59
C ASN A 41 7.89 -5.25 15.33
N PRO A 42 9.02 -5.51 14.66
CA PRO A 42 10.34 -5.48 15.29
C PRO A 42 10.72 -4.15 15.95
N ARG A 43 10.00 -3.07 15.65
CA ARG A 43 10.19 -1.74 16.24
C ARG A 43 9.28 -1.46 17.44
N GLY A 44 8.44 -2.41 17.83
CA GLY A 44 7.52 -2.27 18.95
C GLY A 44 6.19 -1.60 18.58
N ASN A 45 5.92 -1.33 17.29
CA ASN A 45 4.67 -0.71 16.84
C ASN A 45 3.64 -1.77 16.47
N ILE A 46 2.35 -1.47 16.72
CA ILE A 46 1.24 -2.34 16.36
C ILE A 46 1.05 -2.31 14.85
N SER A 47 0.95 -3.48 14.28
CA SER A 47 0.60 -3.73 12.88
C SER A 47 -0.47 -4.79 12.81
N CYS A 48 -1.18 -4.87 11.68
CA CYS A 48 -2.25 -5.83 11.48
C CYS A 48 -2.07 -6.52 10.13
N THR A 49 -2.12 -7.83 10.09
CA THR A 49 -2.10 -8.60 8.84
C THR A 49 -3.41 -9.33 8.66
N GLY A 50 -3.86 -9.45 7.41
CA GLY A 50 -5.08 -10.14 7.11
C GLY A 50 -5.11 -10.70 5.70
N SER A 51 -6.19 -11.41 5.40
CA SER A 51 -6.44 -11.96 4.09
C SER A 51 -7.92 -11.93 3.78
N ILE A 52 -8.23 -11.61 2.54
CA ILE A 52 -9.57 -11.78 1.98
C ILE A 52 -9.51 -12.79 0.85
N TYR A 53 -10.57 -13.56 0.70
CA TYR A 53 -10.69 -14.59 -0.33
C TYR A 53 -11.86 -14.23 -1.23
N CYS A 54 -11.61 -14.10 -2.52
CA CYS A 54 -12.60 -13.66 -3.47
C CYS A 54 -12.79 -14.65 -4.63
N ARG A 55 -13.99 -14.60 -5.19
CA ARG A 55 -14.40 -15.35 -6.37
C ARG A 55 -15.02 -14.37 -7.36
N GLY A 56 -14.53 -14.39 -8.60
CA GLY A 56 -15.13 -13.61 -9.67
C GLY A 56 -16.48 -14.20 -10.14
N PRO A 57 -17.34 -13.38 -10.77
CA PRO A 57 -18.68 -13.79 -11.19
C PRO A 57 -18.66 -14.92 -12.25
N ILE A 58 -17.58 -15.06 -13.00
CA ILE A 58 -17.44 -16.09 -14.05
C ILE A 58 -16.82 -17.39 -13.53
N THR A 59 -16.29 -17.39 -12.30
CA THR A 59 -15.62 -18.57 -11.73
C THR A 59 -16.66 -19.62 -11.37
N PRO A 60 -16.53 -20.88 -11.86
CA PRO A 60 -17.47 -21.94 -11.52
C PRO A 60 -17.58 -22.15 -10.01
N LYS A 61 -18.80 -22.36 -9.53
CA LYS A 61 -19.04 -22.78 -8.13
C LYS A 61 -18.55 -24.23 -7.98
N GLY A 62 -17.45 -24.41 -7.28
CA GLY A 62 -16.86 -25.74 -7.05
C GLY A 62 -15.62 -25.62 -6.16
N ASN A 63 -14.90 -26.74 -6.05
CA ASN A 63 -13.72 -26.88 -5.18
C ASN A 63 -12.46 -26.17 -5.74
N HIS A 64 -12.63 -25.04 -6.43
CA HIS A 64 -11.54 -24.26 -6.95
C HIS A 64 -10.97 -23.37 -5.85
N SER A 65 -9.65 -23.21 -5.84
CA SER A 65 -8.96 -22.34 -4.91
C SER A 65 -9.42 -20.88 -5.12
N LEU A 66 -9.95 -20.28 -4.06
CA LEU A 66 -10.29 -18.86 -4.05
C LEU A 66 -9.02 -18.01 -4.24
N GLN A 67 -9.14 -16.91 -4.96
CA GLN A 67 -8.06 -15.93 -5.03
C GLN A 67 -7.90 -15.26 -3.67
N ARG A 68 -6.65 -15.18 -3.21
CA ARG A 68 -6.30 -14.58 -1.92
C ARG A 68 -5.65 -13.23 -2.15
N ILE A 69 -6.16 -12.21 -1.48
CA ILE A 69 -5.51 -10.91 -1.35
C ILE A 69 -5.01 -10.80 0.07
N LYS A 70 -3.69 -10.66 0.22
CA LYS A 70 -3.07 -10.39 1.52
C LYS A 70 -3.08 -8.88 1.78
N LEU A 71 -3.40 -8.50 3.01
CA LEU A 71 -3.45 -7.13 3.48
C LEU A 71 -2.49 -6.99 4.66
N ASP A 72 -1.60 -6.02 4.57
CA ASP A 72 -0.69 -5.65 5.66
C ASP A 72 -0.95 -4.16 5.98
N LEU A 73 -1.44 -3.90 7.18
CA LEU A 73 -1.79 -2.57 7.67
C LEU A 73 -0.81 -2.17 8.78
N THR A 74 -0.28 -0.96 8.72
CA THR A 74 0.66 -0.47 9.70
C THR A 74 0.42 0.99 10.02
N GLN A 75 0.70 1.38 11.26
CA GLN A 75 0.79 2.78 11.68
C GLN A 75 2.27 3.23 11.78
N ASP A 76 3.20 2.32 11.54
CA ASP A 76 4.63 2.58 11.60
C ASP A 76 5.14 3.22 10.29
N GLU A 77 4.52 4.32 9.88
CA GLU A 77 4.91 5.04 8.66
C GLU A 77 4.60 6.53 8.80
N ILE A 78 5.54 7.38 8.37
CA ILE A 78 5.35 8.81 8.25
C ILE A 78 5.07 9.18 6.79
N ILE A 79 4.04 9.98 6.57
CA ILE A 79 3.73 10.60 5.28
C ILE A 79 4.12 12.07 5.39
N VAL A 80 5.12 12.47 4.61
CA VAL A 80 5.73 13.81 4.67
C VAL A 80 4.98 14.80 3.79
N ASP A 81 4.51 14.35 2.62
CA ASP A 81 3.80 15.18 1.65
C ASP A 81 2.30 14.91 1.67
N ALA A 82 1.52 15.93 1.35
CA ALA A 82 0.08 15.75 1.22
C ALA A 82 -0.26 14.72 0.12
N PRO A 83 -1.21 13.81 0.35
CA PRO A 83 -1.64 12.89 -0.69
C PRO A 83 -2.17 13.61 -1.93
N VAL A 84 -1.81 13.12 -3.10
CA VAL A 84 -2.31 13.62 -4.38
C VAL A 84 -3.51 12.81 -4.85
N ARG A 85 -4.54 13.48 -5.34
CA ARG A 85 -5.72 12.84 -5.90
C ARG A 85 -5.45 12.50 -7.37
N MET A 86 -5.44 11.20 -7.70
CA MET A 86 -5.19 10.72 -9.05
C MET A 86 -6.40 9.98 -9.60
N GLU A 87 -6.65 10.15 -10.90
CA GLU A 87 -7.68 9.40 -11.63
C GLU A 87 -7.20 7.95 -11.85
N ILE A 88 -8.07 6.99 -11.57
CA ILE A 88 -7.83 5.58 -11.88
C ILE A 88 -8.09 5.37 -13.35
N PHE A 89 -7.06 4.99 -14.09
CA PHE A 89 -7.19 4.64 -15.49
C PHE A 89 -7.66 3.19 -15.65
N HIS A 90 -8.88 3.03 -16.15
CA HIS A 90 -9.51 1.72 -16.36
C HIS A 90 -9.73 1.47 -17.85
N ARG A 91 -9.08 0.44 -18.41
CA ARG A 91 -9.06 0.15 -19.87
C ARG A 91 -10.17 -0.78 -20.34
N TYR A 92 -10.91 -1.38 -19.42
CA TYR A 92 -11.88 -2.41 -19.76
C TYR A 92 -13.26 -1.82 -20.05
N SER A 93 -14.10 -2.60 -20.75
CA SER A 93 -15.42 -2.18 -21.20
C SER A 93 -16.44 -1.95 -20.08
N ASP A 94 -16.15 -2.45 -18.89
CA ASP A 94 -16.94 -2.28 -17.67
C ASP A 94 -16.52 -1.04 -16.85
N ALA A 95 -15.66 -0.19 -17.43
CA ALA A 95 -15.31 1.08 -16.81
C ALA A 95 -16.57 1.89 -16.50
N GLN A 96 -16.66 2.39 -15.27
CA GLN A 96 -17.75 3.26 -14.87
C GLN A 96 -17.74 4.55 -15.71
N LYS A 97 -18.92 5.10 -16.00
CA LYS A 97 -19.05 6.37 -16.75
C LYS A 97 -18.42 7.53 -15.99
N ASP A 98 -18.49 7.48 -14.67
CA ASP A 98 -17.90 8.49 -13.80
C ASP A 98 -16.44 8.15 -13.52
N LYS A 99 -15.59 9.18 -13.57
CA LYS A 99 -14.17 9.06 -13.26
C LYS A 99 -13.97 8.68 -11.81
N MET A 100 -13.22 7.63 -11.59
CA MET A 100 -12.81 7.21 -10.24
C MET A 100 -11.51 7.88 -9.85
N PHE A 101 -11.42 8.36 -8.61
CA PHE A 101 -10.23 8.97 -8.07
C PHE A 101 -9.79 8.26 -6.80
N ILE A 102 -8.48 8.20 -6.59
CA ILE A 102 -7.86 7.65 -5.40
C ILE A 102 -6.82 8.63 -4.85
N SER A 103 -6.68 8.65 -3.53
CA SER A 103 -5.56 9.34 -2.88
C SER A 103 -4.30 8.49 -2.99
N CYS A 104 -3.26 9.06 -3.58
CA CYS A 104 -1.97 8.42 -3.79
C CYS A 104 -0.86 9.20 -3.08
N TYR A 105 0.23 8.54 -2.77
CA TYR A 105 1.45 9.23 -2.39
C TYR A 105 1.97 10.10 -3.54
N SER A 106 2.57 11.24 -3.21
CA SER A 106 3.28 12.02 -4.21
C SER A 106 4.48 11.24 -4.76
N TYR A 107 4.97 11.66 -5.92
CA TYR A 107 6.15 11.03 -6.53
C TYR A 107 7.37 11.07 -5.60
N LEU A 108 7.63 12.22 -4.98
CA LEU A 108 8.73 12.38 -4.04
C LEU A 108 8.57 11.52 -2.78
N GLU A 109 7.33 11.38 -2.30
CA GLU A 109 7.02 10.52 -1.16
C GLU A 109 7.36 9.06 -1.45
N ILE A 110 6.93 8.54 -2.62
CA ILE A 110 7.23 7.17 -3.04
C ILE A 110 8.74 6.99 -3.22
N PHE A 111 9.40 7.94 -3.86
CA PHE A 111 10.82 7.83 -4.17
C PHE A 111 11.67 7.84 -2.89
N ALA A 112 11.40 8.75 -1.97
CA ALA A 112 12.07 8.78 -0.66
C ALA A 112 11.86 7.48 0.12
N GLU A 113 10.64 6.93 0.10
CA GLU A 113 10.33 5.67 0.75
C GLU A 113 11.08 4.48 0.14
N LYS A 114 11.23 4.43 -1.19
CA LYS A 114 11.96 3.37 -1.87
C LYS A 114 13.47 3.43 -1.62
N ILE A 115 14.05 4.63 -1.58
CA ILE A 115 15.46 4.81 -1.19
C ILE A 115 15.65 4.37 0.26
N ARG A 116 14.81 4.82 1.19
CA ARG A 116 14.86 4.39 2.58
C ARG A 116 14.78 2.87 2.72
N ALA A 117 13.83 2.24 2.02
CA ALA A 117 13.64 0.79 2.05
C ALA A 117 14.84 0.02 1.49
N LEU A 118 15.46 0.55 0.43
CA LEU A 118 16.69 -0.03 -0.13
C LEU A 118 17.82 -0.03 0.89
N VAL A 119 18.03 1.08 1.59
CA VAL A 119 19.08 1.19 2.61
C VAL A 119 18.82 0.25 3.80
N GLU A 120 17.55 0.15 4.24
CA GLU A 120 17.20 -0.66 5.40
C GLU A 120 17.33 -2.17 5.16
N ARG A 121 16.95 -2.64 3.97
CA ARG A 121 16.79 -4.08 3.73
C ARG A 121 17.48 -4.63 2.48
N THR A 122 18.13 -3.80 1.68
CA THR A 122 18.99 -4.15 0.53
C THR A 122 18.41 -5.23 -0.40
N ARG A 123 17.09 -5.14 -0.70
CA ARG A 123 16.43 -6.14 -1.56
C ARG A 123 16.53 -5.74 -3.04
N PRO A 124 16.81 -6.70 -3.96
CA PRO A 124 16.90 -6.40 -5.40
C PRO A 124 15.68 -5.67 -5.98
N ARG A 125 14.48 -5.98 -5.49
CA ARG A 125 13.26 -5.28 -5.92
C ARG A 125 13.24 -3.80 -5.55
N ASP A 126 13.79 -3.45 -4.38
CA ASP A 126 13.84 -2.05 -3.92
C ASP A 126 14.83 -1.26 -4.77
N LEU A 127 15.96 -1.88 -5.17
CA LEU A 127 16.91 -1.30 -6.12
C LEU A 127 16.24 -1.08 -7.50
N TYR A 128 15.51 -2.07 -8.01
CA TYR A 128 14.78 -1.93 -9.27
C TYR A 128 13.80 -0.76 -9.21
N ASP A 129 13.04 -0.64 -8.14
CA ASP A 129 12.08 0.46 -7.94
C ASP A 129 12.78 1.82 -7.92
N VAL A 130 13.90 1.94 -7.22
CA VAL A 130 14.71 3.17 -7.14
C VAL A 130 15.22 3.57 -8.52
N ILE A 131 15.80 2.64 -9.28
CA ILE A 131 16.31 2.89 -10.65
C ILE A 131 15.16 3.32 -11.56
N HIS A 132 14.02 2.61 -11.50
CA HIS A 132 12.85 2.92 -12.32
C HIS A 132 12.29 4.32 -12.02
N LEU A 133 12.17 4.68 -10.74
CA LEU A 133 11.75 6.01 -10.33
C LEU A 133 12.76 7.08 -10.76
N TYR A 134 14.06 6.83 -10.60
CA TYR A 134 15.10 7.75 -11.04
C TYR A 134 15.00 8.06 -12.54
N HIS A 135 14.81 7.05 -13.38
CA HIS A 135 14.64 7.27 -14.82
C HIS A 135 13.37 8.04 -15.17
N LYS A 136 12.31 7.89 -14.39
CA LYS A 136 11.09 8.69 -14.55
C LYS A 136 11.23 10.13 -14.08
N SER A 137 12.18 10.40 -13.19
CA SER A 137 12.42 11.75 -12.63
C SER A 137 13.07 12.73 -13.59
N GLN A 138 13.38 12.33 -14.83
CA GLN A 138 14.05 13.20 -15.81
C GLN A 138 13.34 14.52 -16.08
N HIS A 139 12.12 14.70 -15.61
CA HIS A 139 11.33 15.92 -15.71
C HIS A 139 11.20 16.70 -14.38
N GLU A 140 11.60 16.11 -13.26
CA GLU A 140 11.68 16.81 -11.97
C GLU A 140 13.09 16.64 -11.42
N PRO A 141 13.82 17.74 -11.18
CA PRO A 141 15.17 17.63 -10.62
C PRO A 141 15.07 16.90 -9.27
N VAL A 142 15.98 15.96 -9.06
CA VAL A 142 16.23 15.33 -7.74
C VAL A 142 16.58 16.45 -6.79
N SER A 143 15.55 17.04 -6.18
CA SER A 143 15.60 18.31 -5.51
C SER A 143 16.03 18.14 -4.05
N SER A 144 16.43 19.25 -3.43
CA SER A 144 16.58 19.35 -1.96
C SER A 144 15.39 18.74 -1.21
N ARG A 145 14.18 18.86 -1.75
CA ARG A 145 12.96 18.27 -1.17
C ARG A 145 13.02 16.75 -1.03
N LEU A 146 13.56 16.01 -2.04
CA LEU A 146 13.71 14.54 -1.92
C LEU A 146 14.63 14.18 -0.77
N ARG A 147 15.74 14.93 -0.62
CA ARG A 147 16.67 14.76 0.50
C ARG A 147 15.99 15.01 1.85
N ASP A 148 15.20 16.08 1.95
CA ASP A 148 14.48 16.45 3.17
C ASP A 148 13.43 15.36 3.54
N PHE A 149 12.73 14.82 2.55
CA PHE A 149 11.78 13.73 2.76
C PHE A 149 12.48 12.46 3.23
N LEU A 150 13.59 12.12 2.58
CA LEU A 150 14.39 10.96 2.97
C LEU A 150 14.94 11.11 4.40
N MET A 151 15.42 12.31 4.76
CA MET A 151 15.89 12.59 6.12
C MET A 151 14.79 12.37 7.16
N GLN A 152 13.58 12.90 6.92
CA GLN A 152 12.46 12.72 7.84
C GLN A 152 12.07 11.25 7.98
N LYS A 153 12.01 10.51 6.87
CA LYS A 153 11.69 9.07 6.88
C LYS A 153 12.76 8.25 7.60
N CYS A 154 14.03 8.51 7.34
CA CYS A 154 15.14 7.84 8.03
C CYS A 154 15.12 8.14 9.54
N SER A 155 14.91 9.40 9.92
CA SER A 155 14.78 9.81 11.32
C SER A 155 13.62 9.11 12.02
N PHE A 156 12.45 9.08 11.41
CA PHE A 156 11.27 8.39 11.94
C PHE A 156 11.54 6.89 12.18
N LYS A 157 12.21 6.24 11.22
CA LYS A 157 12.56 4.81 11.31
C LYS A 157 13.84 4.55 12.13
N LYS A 158 14.50 5.58 12.64
CA LYS A 158 15.79 5.48 13.36
C LYS A 158 16.88 4.78 12.53
N ILE A 159 16.90 5.06 11.25
CA ILE A 159 17.88 4.53 10.29
C ILE A 159 18.90 5.62 10.00
N THR A 160 20.16 5.25 9.88
CA THR A 160 21.23 6.17 9.46
C THR A 160 20.92 6.71 8.06
N PHE A 161 21.05 8.02 7.88
CA PHE A 161 20.88 8.62 6.56
C PHE A 161 21.97 8.07 5.62
N PRO A 162 21.59 7.56 4.42
CA PRO A 162 22.56 6.95 3.51
C PRO A 162 23.55 7.97 2.98
N ARG A 163 24.81 7.60 2.94
CA ARG A 163 25.85 8.31 2.22
C ARG A 163 26.05 7.65 0.87
N ILE A 164 26.57 8.41 -0.10
CA ILE A 164 26.87 7.87 -1.45
C ILE A 164 27.85 6.70 -1.36
N GLU A 165 28.71 6.72 -0.34
CA GLU A 165 29.72 5.68 -0.06
C GLU A 165 29.11 4.36 0.47
N ASP A 166 27.85 4.39 0.92
CA ASP A 166 27.12 3.24 1.48
C ASP A 166 26.25 2.53 0.42
N LEU A 167 26.18 3.06 -0.81
CA LEU A 167 25.42 2.56 -1.96
C LEU A 167 26.32 1.85 -2.97
#